data_63c4310374baf3e39cfedb34f7a2f608
#
_entry.id   63c4310374baf3e39cfedb34f7a2f608
#
_cell.length_a   1.000
_cell.length_b   1.000
_cell.length_c   1.000
_cell.angle_alpha   90.00
_cell.angle_beta   90.00
_cell.angle_gamma   90.00
#
_symmetry.space_group_name_H-M   'P 1'
#
loop_
_entity.id
_entity.type
_entity.pdbx_description
1 polymer ?
#
loop_
_entity_poly.entity_id
_entity_poly.type
_entity_poly.pdbx_seq_one_letter_code
_entity_poly.pdbx_strand_id
1 'polypeptide(L)'
;DRQSRLALMDEQNIEASVMIPTLGCGVEYQLRQPKHRDIAYPSIRAFNRWVAEDWGWGQDGRVFSSAMISLCDLPEALKELERLIAEGCRLIHLNTGPVEGRSPADPHFDPFWARVQEAGVAIVHHIGSGPFNEMYATPWGEPANPPSHRYTAFNTFVGMGERTIVDHLAAVLFHNLTGRFPGLRFLIVEFGASWLPHTLKTLDKIYRLGDHKSRWPFGKPAMPSEQFREHFKIVPFYEDSFADVVKAAGLDAVVNGSDFPHPEGLEWPEEMVDELSGFSAGEVRKIMRDN
;
A
#
# COMPACT_ATOMS: atom_id res chain seq x y z
N ASP A 1 1.29 18.48 15.92
CA ASP A 1 2.69 18.13 16.20
C ASP A 1 2.78 16.74 16.83
N ARG A 2 3.97 16.18 16.87
CA ARG A 2 4.24 14.81 17.33
C ARG A 2 3.88 14.60 18.82
N GLN A 3 4.10 15.58 19.70
CA GLN A 3 3.80 15.46 21.12
C GLN A 3 2.30 15.35 21.36
N SER A 4 1.50 16.17 20.69
CA SER A 4 0.03 16.10 20.75
C SER A 4 -0.46 14.75 20.23
N ARG A 5 0.18 14.21 19.18
CA ARG A 5 -0.17 12.89 18.65
C ARG A 5 0.12 11.77 19.65
N LEU A 6 1.29 11.80 20.30
CA LEU A 6 1.63 10.81 21.32
C LEU A 6 0.67 10.85 22.51
N ALA A 7 0.31 12.06 22.97
CA ALA A 7 -0.66 12.22 24.06
C ALA A 7 -2.03 11.64 23.68
N LEU A 8 -2.49 11.86 22.45
CA LEU A 8 -3.74 11.29 21.96
C LEU A 8 -3.65 9.76 21.81
N MET A 9 -2.52 9.23 21.34
CA MET A 9 -2.31 7.78 21.31
C MET A 9 -2.37 7.15 22.69
N ASP A 10 -1.84 7.83 23.71
CA ASP A 10 -1.94 7.38 25.11
C ASP A 10 -3.39 7.39 25.61
N GLU A 11 -4.16 8.43 25.26
CA GLU A 11 -5.60 8.53 25.57
C GLU A 11 -6.41 7.42 24.86
N GLN A 12 -6.09 7.13 23.59
CA GLN A 12 -6.74 6.11 22.78
C GLN A 12 -6.19 4.70 23.03
N ASN A 13 -5.30 4.49 24.00
CA ASN A 13 -4.66 3.21 24.31
C ASN A 13 -3.92 2.58 23.11
N ILE A 14 -3.28 3.40 22.28
CA ILE A 14 -2.54 2.97 21.09
C ILE A 14 -1.05 2.84 21.45
N GLU A 15 -0.50 1.63 21.32
CA GLU A 15 0.92 1.38 21.57
C GLU A 15 1.81 1.98 20.47
N ALA A 16 1.45 1.74 19.20
CA ALA A 16 2.19 2.23 18.05
C ALA A 16 1.26 2.51 16.87
N SER A 17 1.66 3.43 15.99
CA SER A 17 0.91 3.74 14.77
C SER A 17 1.82 3.85 13.55
N VAL A 18 1.32 3.44 12.39
CA VAL A 18 1.89 3.75 11.09
C VAL A 18 1.24 5.03 10.58
N MET A 19 2.07 6.00 10.18
CA MET A 19 1.61 7.25 9.58
C MET A 19 1.87 7.24 8.08
N ILE A 20 0.82 7.57 7.33
CA ILE A 20 0.84 7.59 5.87
C ILE A 20 0.98 9.04 5.37
N PRO A 21 1.72 9.28 4.27
CA PRO A 21 1.92 10.63 3.74
C PRO A 21 0.71 11.09 2.90
N THR A 22 -0.42 11.36 3.53
CA THR A 22 -1.74 11.65 2.93
C THR A 22 -1.69 12.46 1.62
N LEU A 23 -1.14 13.67 1.64
CA LEU A 23 -0.99 14.47 0.42
C LEU A 23 0.03 13.87 -0.55
N GLY A 24 1.06 13.18 -0.04
CA GLY A 24 2.05 12.48 -0.85
C GLY A 24 1.41 11.40 -1.72
N CYS A 25 0.45 10.66 -1.18
CA CYS A 25 -0.31 9.64 -1.92
C CYS A 25 -1.06 10.24 -3.13
N GLY A 26 -1.66 11.42 -2.95
CA GLY A 26 -2.40 12.10 -4.01
C GLY A 26 -1.53 12.86 -5.00
N VAL A 27 -0.35 13.33 -4.60
CA VAL A 27 0.48 14.25 -5.41
C VAL A 27 1.53 13.52 -6.24
N GLU A 28 1.98 12.34 -5.84
CA GLU A 28 3.05 11.59 -6.53
C GLU A 28 2.74 11.40 -8.02
N TYR A 29 1.51 11.00 -8.36
CA TYR A 29 1.12 10.81 -9.77
C TYR A 29 1.20 12.12 -10.59
N GLN A 30 0.91 13.27 -9.97
CA GLN A 30 1.05 14.57 -10.60
C GLN A 30 2.52 14.93 -10.83
N LEU A 31 3.37 14.66 -9.83
CA LEU A 31 4.80 14.95 -9.90
C LEU A 31 5.53 14.14 -10.98
N ARG A 32 5.12 12.89 -11.22
CA ARG A 32 5.77 12.06 -12.25
C ARG A 32 5.34 12.38 -13.68
N GLN A 33 4.33 13.26 -13.87
CA GLN A 33 3.94 13.68 -15.22
C GLN A 33 5.10 14.40 -15.93
N PRO A 34 5.24 14.28 -17.27
CA PRO A 34 6.38 14.85 -18.00
C PRO A 34 6.65 16.32 -17.72
N LYS A 35 5.59 17.13 -17.54
CA LYS A 35 5.68 18.56 -17.26
C LYS A 35 6.20 18.91 -15.85
N HIS A 36 6.30 17.94 -14.95
CA HIS A 36 6.72 18.11 -13.56
C HIS A 36 7.89 17.21 -13.18
N ARG A 37 8.46 16.50 -14.13
CA ARG A 37 9.52 15.51 -13.91
C ARG A 37 10.77 16.11 -13.25
N ASP A 38 11.14 17.31 -13.62
CA ASP A 38 12.28 18.03 -13.09
C ASP A 38 12.16 18.39 -11.61
N ILE A 39 10.93 18.58 -11.12
CA ILE A 39 10.65 18.90 -9.71
C ILE A 39 10.23 17.68 -8.89
N ALA A 40 10.02 16.52 -9.50
CA ALA A 40 9.48 15.34 -8.81
C ALA A 40 10.36 14.94 -7.62
N TYR A 41 11.61 14.59 -7.84
CA TYR A 41 12.50 14.18 -6.77
C TYR A 41 12.93 15.30 -5.82
N PRO A 42 13.19 16.54 -6.27
CA PRO A 42 13.31 17.66 -5.33
C PRO A 42 12.16 17.79 -4.35
N SER A 43 10.91 17.65 -4.83
CA SER A 43 9.70 17.71 -3.99
C SER A 43 9.59 16.51 -3.04
N ILE A 44 9.80 15.30 -3.53
CA ILE A 44 9.81 14.06 -2.74
C ILE A 44 10.83 14.15 -1.60
N ARG A 45 12.06 14.57 -1.89
CA ARG A 45 13.11 14.74 -0.88
C ARG A 45 12.77 15.81 0.14
N ALA A 46 12.19 16.92 -0.28
CA ALA A 46 11.78 17.98 0.64
C ALA A 46 10.70 17.48 1.58
N PHE A 47 9.70 16.75 1.06
CA PHE A 47 8.64 16.12 1.83
C PHE A 47 9.21 15.11 2.83
N ASN A 48 10.05 14.17 2.38
CA ASN A 48 10.63 13.15 3.24
C ASN A 48 11.52 13.74 4.35
N ARG A 49 12.27 14.84 4.07
CA ARG A 49 13.02 15.54 5.11
C ARG A 49 12.11 16.15 6.16
N TRP A 50 11.04 16.81 5.73
CA TRP A 50 10.05 17.33 6.67
C TRP A 50 9.43 16.23 7.54
N VAL A 51 9.07 15.08 6.96
CA VAL A 51 8.57 13.92 7.73
C VAL A 51 9.60 13.44 8.73
N ALA A 52 10.88 13.34 8.33
CA ALA A 52 11.97 12.93 9.22
C ALA A 52 12.15 13.90 10.40
N GLU A 53 12.10 15.20 10.13
CA GLU A 53 12.30 16.27 11.14
C GLU A 53 11.14 16.37 12.13
N ASP A 54 9.90 16.33 11.63
CA ASP A 54 8.71 16.56 12.46
C ASP A 54 8.18 15.27 13.12
N TRP A 55 8.29 14.11 12.45
CA TRP A 55 7.66 12.85 12.86
C TRP A 55 8.65 11.74 13.17
N GLY A 56 9.77 11.67 12.46
CA GLY A 56 10.77 10.61 12.58
C GLY A 56 10.34 9.31 11.88
N TRP A 57 11.19 8.28 12.01
CA TRP A 57 11.04 6.98 11.34
C TRP A 57 10.76 5.82 12.33
N GLY A 58 10.21 6.12 13.50
CA GLY A 58 9.89 5.11 14.50
C GLY A 58 11.00 4.81 15.52
N GLN A 59 11.95 5.75 15.73
CA GLN A 59 13.06 5.57 16.66
C GLN A 59 12.63 5.39 18.12
N ASP A 60 11.45 5.86 18.48
CA ASP A 60 10.86 5.69 19.82
C ASP A 60 9.97 4.46 19.96
N GLY A 61 9.76 3.71 18.85
CA GLY A 61 8.85 2.57 18.84
C GLY A 61 7.34 2.92 18.86
N ARG A 62 6.98 4.20 18.67
CA ARG A 62 5.59 4.67 18.77
C ARG A 62 5.01 5.11 17.43
N VAL A 63 5.68 6.01 16.71
CA VAL A 63 5.20 6.58 15.45
C VAL A 63 6.14 6.17 14.32
N PHE A 64 5.64 5.32 13.44
CA PHE A 64 6.35 4.81 12.27
C PHE A 64 5.84 5.52 11.01
N SER A 65 6.57 6.52 10.54
CA SER A 65 6.19 7.23 9.33
C SER A 65 6.63 6.48 8.07
N SER A 66 5.81 6.50 7.02
CA SER A 66 6.22 6.00 5.72
C SER A 66 6.74 7.14 4.84
N ALA A 67 7.90 6.93 4.22
CA ALA A 67 8.48 7.87 3.28
C ALA A 67 7.85 7.71 1.89
N MET A 68 7.81 8.76 1.10
CA MET A 68 7.34 8.72 -0.28
C MET A 68 8.50 8.41 -1.24
N ILE A 69 8.31 7.46 -2.16
CA ILE A 69 9.20 7.22 -3.31
C ILE A 69 8.34 7.08 -4.58
N SER A 70 8.91 7.44 -5.72
CA SER A 70 8.33 7.22 -7.05
C SER A 70 9.32 6.46 -7.93
N LEU A 71 8.82 5.45 -8.63
CA LEU A 71 9.63 4.68 -9.59
C LEU A 71 9.77 5.38 -10.96
N CYS A 72 9.27 6.60 -11.10
CA CYS A 72 9.33 7.34 -12.37
C CYS A 72 10.76 7.69 -12.82
N ASP A 73 11.73 7.68 -11.91
CA ASP A 73 13.15 7.87 -12.17
C ASP A 73 13.92 6.91 -11.27
N LEU A 74 14.33 5.77 -11.82
CA LEU A 74 14.94 4.69 -11.05
C LEU A 74 16.27 5.09 -10.38
N PRO A 75 17.21 5.81 -11.04
CA PRO A 75 18.41 6.34 -10.38
C PRO A 75 18.12 7.24 -9.18
N GLU A 76 17.16 8.14 -9.30
CA GLU A 76 16.78 9.02 -8.21
C GLU A 76 16.03 8.28 -7.10
N ALA A 77 15.18 7.27 -7.46
CA ALA A 77 14.53 6.38 -6.49
C ALA A 77 15.55 5.64 -5.64
N LEU A 78 16.59 5.09 -6.25
CA LEU A 78 17.66 4.39 -5.53
C LEU A 78 18.44 5.33 -4.61
N LYS A 79 18.81 6.54 -5.06
CA LYS A 79 19.48 7.53 -4.21
C LYS A 79 18.65 7.91 -2.98
N GLU A 80 17.35 8.13 -3.18
CA GLU A 80 16.46 8.46 -2.07
C GLU A 80 16.26 7.28 -1.14
N LEU A 81 16.11 6.07 -1.67
CA LEU A 81 16.02 4.84 -0.88
C LEU A 81 17.26 4.67 0.03
N GLU A 82 18.47 4.85 -0.51
CA GLU A 82 19.71 4.77 0.29
C GLU A 82 19.74 5.80 1.42
N ARG A 83 19.35 7.03 1.12
CA ARG A 83 19.27 8.09 2.14
C ARG A 83 18.29 7.71 3.26
N LEU A 84 17.10 7.27 2.90
CA LEU A 84 16.05 6.86 3.86
C LEU A 84 16.49 5.68 4.72
N ILE A 85 17.13 4.66 4.12
CA ILE A 85 17.68 3.51 4.85
C ILE A 85 18.73 3.97 5.87
N ALA A 86 19.64 4.86 5.46
CA ALA A 86 20.69 5.41 6.33
C ALA A 86 20.11 6.19 7.51
N GLU A 87 18.95 6.85 7.35
CA GLU A 87 18.23 7.57 8.39
C GLU A 87 17.36 6.65 9.27
N GLY A 88 17.28 5.34 8.96
CA GLY A 88 16.52 4.37 9.74
C GLY A 88 15.08 4.18 9.30
N CYS A 89 14.65 4.74 8.17
CA CYS A 89 13.32 4.50 7.60
C CYS A 89 13.13 3.03 7.25
N ARG A 90 11.96 2.46 7.59
CA ARG A 90 11.61 1.06 7.35
C ARG A 90 10.31 0.88 6.57
N LEU A 91 9.61 1.97 6.31
CA LEU A 91 8.34 1.97 5.60
C LEU A 91 8.41 2.95 4.42
N ILE A 92 8.06 2.48 3.24
CA ILE A 92 8.02 3.31 2.02
C ILE A 92 6.64 3.20 1.39
N HIS A 93 6.03 4.33 1.14
CA HIS A 93 4.81 4.42 0.34
C HIS A 93 5.16 4.42 -1.16
N LEU A 94 4.50 3.53 -1.89
CA LEU A 94 4.48 3.50 -3.36
C LEU A 94 3.04 3.51 -3.85
N ASN A 95 2.71 4.39 -4.77
CA ASN A 95 1.40 4.39 -5.43
C ASN A 95 1.17 3.11 -6.23
N THR A 96 -0.09 2.71 -6.31
CA THR A 96 -0.54 1.57 -7.12
C THR A 96 -0.52 1.88 -8.62
N GLY A 97 -0.50 0.84 -9.43
CA GLY A 97 -0.60 0.92 -10.89
C GLY A 97 0.72 0.94 -11.64
N PRO A 98 0.66 1.01 -12.97
CA PRO A 98 1.85 1.03 -13.81
C PRO A 98 2.64 2.33 -13.68
N VAL A 99 3.94 2.24 -13.91
CA VAL A 99 4.86 3.38 -13.96
C VAL A 99 5.52 3.41 -15.33
N GLU A 100 5.38 4.51 -16.06
CA GLU A 100 5.99 4.69 -17.40
C GLU A 100 5.64 3.52 -18.36
N GLY A 101 4.38 3.08 -18.34
CA GLY A 101 3.92 1.96 -19.18
C GLY A 101 4.46 0.59 -18.78
N ARG A 102 5.06 0.46 -17.59
CA ARG A 102 5.63 -0.79 -17.06
C ARG A 102 4.88 -1.25 -15.83
N SER A 103 4.78 -2.56 -15.66
CA SER A 103 4.41 -3.13 -14.37
C SER A 103 5.43 -2.73 -13.29
N PRO A 104 5.02 -2.49 -12.04
CA PRO A 104 5.96 -2.31 -10.94
C PRO A 104 6.85 -3.56 -10.74
N ALA A 105 6.41 -4.72 -11.20
CA ALA A 105 7.16 -5.97 -11.19
C ALA A 105 8.03 -6.19 -12.46
N ASP A 106 8.14 -5.20 -13.36
CA ASP A 106 9.04 -5.30 -14.52
C ASP A 106 10.50 -5.40 -14.04
N PRO A 107 11.33 -6.28 -14.64
CA PRO A 107 12.75 -6.43 -14.30
C PRO A 107 13.57 -5.13 -14.40
N HIS A 108 13.08 -4.12 -15.10
CA HIS A 108 13.68 -2.78 -15.06
C HIS A 108 13.81 -2.25 -13.63
N PHE A 109 12.88 -2.59 -12.74
CA PHE A 109 12.87 -2.15 -11.34
C PHE A 109 13.55 -3.12 -10.38
N ASP A 110 14.11 -4.23 -10.85
CA ASP A 110 14.80 -5.22 -10.01
C ASP A 110 15.90 -4.64 -9.11
N PRO A 111 16.71 -3.66 -9.54
CA PRO A 111 17.69 -3.03 -8.65
C PRO A 111 17.07 -2.35 -7.42
N PHE A 112 15.87 -1.75 -7.58
CA PHE A 112 15.13 -1.14 -6.47
C PHE A 112 14.59 -2.21 -5.52
N TRP A 113 13.94 -3.26 -6.06
CA TRP A 113 13.36 -4.33 -5.26
C TRP A 113 14.41 -5.15 -4.51
N ALA A 114 15.54 -5.42 -5.13
CA ALA A 114 16.68 -6.08 -4.48
C ALA A 114 17.14 -5.28 -3.26
N ARG A 115 17.24 -3.96 -3.40
CA ARG A 115 17.70 -3.09 -2.31
C ARG A 115 16.66 -2.93 -1.19
N VAL A 116 15.39 -2.85 -1.53
CA VAL A 116 14.26 -2.86 -0.58
C VAL A 116 14.30 -4.13 0.26
N GLN A 117 14.40 -5.29 -0.40
CA GLN A 117 14.48 -6.59 0.27
C GLN A 117 15.71 -6.70 1.19
N GLU A 118 16.90 -6.35 0.70
CA GLU A 118 18.15 -6.40 1.45
C GLU A 118 18.11 -5.56 2.72
N ALA A 119 17.49 -4.38 2.63
CA ALA A 119 17.35 -3.46 3.76
C ALA A 119 16.19 -3.82 4.71
N GLY A 120 15.37 -4.79 4.37
CA GLY A 120 14.18 -5.16 5.15
C GLY A 120 13.14 -4.04 5.24
N VAL A 121 13.03 -3.23 4.19
CA VAL A 121 12.04 -2.14 4.11
C VAL A 121 10.70 -2.73 3.65
N ALA A 122 9.60 -2.38 4.32
CA ALA A 122 8.26 -2.75 3.92
C ALA A 122 7.64 -1.66 3.02
N ILE A 123 6.80 -2.11 2.09
CA ILE A 123 6.10 -1.24 1.14
C ILE A 123 4.66 -1.04 1.61
N VAL A 124 4.24 0.20 1.66
CA VAL A 124 2.86 0.59 1.97
C VAL A 124 2.16 1.02 0.68
N HIS A 125 1.03 0.38 0.39
CA HIS A 125 0.10 0.82 -0.63
C HIS A 125 -1.11 1.43 0.05
N HIS A 126 -1.37 2.68 -0.24
CA HIS A 126 -2.48 3.47 0.30
C HIS A 126 -3.31 3.98 -0.87
N ILE A 127 -4.62 4.17 -0.65
CA ILE A 127 -5.48 4.78 -1.65
C ILE A 127 -4.92 6.14 -2.07
N GLY A 128 -5.02 6.47 -3.36
CA GLY A 128 -4.48 7.72 -3.84
C GLY A 128 -4.62 7.88 -5.35
N SER A 129 -4.25 9.05 -5.83
CA SER A 129 -4.29 9.34 -7.26
C SER A 129 -3.22 8.55 -8.00
N GLY A 130 -3.65 7.77 -8.97
CA GLY A 130 -2.79 7.00 -9.84
C GLY A 130 -3.22 7.15 -11.30
N PRO A 131 -2.70 6.35 -12.22
CA PRO A 131 -3.02 6.41 -13.65
C PRO A 131 -4.44 5.92 -13.97
N PHE A 132 -5.21 5.46 -13.00
CA PHE A 132 -6.46 4.74 -13.21
C PHE A 132 -7.57 5.61 -13.83
N ASN A 133 -7.67 6.90 -13.48
CA ASN A 133 -8.59 7.80 -14.13
C ASN A 133 -8.26 7.98 -15.61
N GLU A 134 -6.99 8.12 -15.95
CA GLU A 134 -6.54 8.19 -17.34
C GLU A 134 -6.82 6.87 -18.08
N MET A 135 -6.54 5.73 -17.45
CA MET A 135 -6.71 4.40 -18.07
C MET A 135 -8.17 3.99 -18.22
N TYR A 136 -9.02 4.31 -17.26
CA TYR A 136 -10.36 3.74 -17.16
C TYR A 136 -11.50 4.75 -17.21
N ALA A 137 -11.34 5.99 -16.77
CA ALA A 137 -12.41 7.01 -16.83
C ALA A 137 -12.44 7.77 -18.15
N THR A 138 -11.27 8.09 -18.70
CA THR A 138 -11.16 8.82 -19.98
C THR A 138 -11.89 8.17 -21.13
N PRO A 139 -11.85 6.83 -21.35
CA PRO A 139 -12.62 6.19 -22.41
C PRO A 139 -14.16 6.35 -22.28
N TRP A 140 -14.64 6.73 -21.09
CA TRP A 140 -16.05 7.00 -20.80
C TRP A 140 -16.41 8.48 -20.84
N GLY A 141 -15.46 9.35 -21.29
CA GLY A 141 -15.67 10.77 -21.44
C GLY A 141 -15.37 11.62 -20.18
N GLU A 142 -14.83 11.00 -19.15
CA GLU A 142 -14.42 11.70 -17.93
C GLU A 142 -13.03 12.34 -18.08
N PRO A 143 -12.72 13.40 -17.30
CA PRO A 143 -11.38 13.96 -17.29
C PRO A 143 -10.31 12.94 -16.89
N ALA A 144 -9.17 12.94 -17.57
CA ALA A 144 -8.08 12.01 -17.33
C ALA A 144 -7.48 12.14 -15.91
N ASN A 145 -7.34 13.35 -15.45
CA ASN A 145 -6.62 13.64 -14.21
C ASN A 145 -7.12 14.95 -13.56
N PRO A 146 -8.40 14.97 -13.12
CA PRO A 146 -8.94 16.14 -12.44
C PRO A 146 -8.29 16.26 -11.03
N PRO A 147 -8.25 17.46 -10.44
CA PRO A 147 -7.96 17.59 -9.02
C PRO A 147 -9.00 16.81 -8.19
N SER A 148 -8.60 16.22 -7.08
CA SER A 148 -9.46 15.33 -6.26
C SER A 148 -10.80 15.98 -5.88
N HIS A 149 -10.80 17.29 -5.53
CA HIS A 149 -12.01 18.03 -5.20
C HIS A 149 -12.98 18.24 -6.39
N ARG A 150 -12.61 17.81 -7.61
CA ARG A 150 -13.45 17.83 -8.81
C ARG A 150 -13.75 16.45 -9.36
N TYR A 151 -13.48 15.41 -8.59
CA TYR A 151 -13.83 14.05 -8.99
C TYR A 151 -15.35 13.94 -9.13
N THR A 152 -15.79 13.37 -10.25
CA THR A 152 -17.14 12.81 -10.34
C THR A 152 -17.21 11.52 -9.52
N ALA A 153 -18.42 11.03 -9.25
CA ALA A 153 -18.58 9.73 -8.62
C ALA A 153 -17.89 8.61 -9.41
N PHE A 154 -17.87 8.73 -10.75
CA PHE A 154 -17.19 7.75 -11.60
C PHE A 154 -15.67 7.86 -11.53
N ASN A 155 -15.11 9.07 -11.50
CA ASN A 155 -13.68 9.26 -11.25
C ASN A 155 -13.27 8.67 -9.88
N THR A 156 -14.08 8.89 -8.84
CA THR A 156 -13.83 8.32 -7.50
C THR A 156 -13.85 6.79 -7.57
N PHE A 157 -14.88 6.20 -8.18
CA PHE A 157 -15.02 4.75 -8.30
C PHE A 157 -13.83 4.09 -9.02
N VAL A 158 -13.35 4.65 -10.13
CA VAL A 158 -12.26 4.04 -10.90
C VAL A 158 -10.87 4.44 -10.44
N GLY A 159 -10.71 5.62 -9.86
CA GLY A 159 -9.40 6.17 -9.49
C GLY A 159 -9.03 6.02 -8.03
N MET A 160 -10.03 5.82 -7.15
CA MET A 160 -9.86 5.67 -5.71
C MET A 160 -10.58 4.43 -5.15
N GLY A 161 -11.20 3.62 -5.99
CA GLY A 161 -11.85 2.39 -5.56
C GLY A 161 -10.89 1.20 -5.53
N GLU A 162 -11.43 0.04 -5.14
CA GLU A 162 -10.72 -1.24 -5.02
C GLU A 162 -9.98 -1.68 -6.30
N ARG A 163 -10.45 -1.24 -7.49
CA ARG A 163 -9.82 -1.58 -8.77
C ARG A 163 -8.32 -1.29 -8.78
N THR A 164 -7.91 -0.19 -8.17
CA THR A 164 -6.52 0.25 -8.21
C THR A 164 -5.59 -0.73 -7.52
N ILE A 165 -5.99 -1.26 -6.37
CA ILE A 165 -5.21 -2.26 -5.63
C ILE A 165 -5.38 -3.66 -6.23
N VAL A 166 -6.56 -4.02 -6.73
CA VAL A 166 -6.82 -5.33 -7.37
C VAL A 166 -5.95 -5.52 -8.60
N ASP A 167 -5.92 -4.54 -9.51
CA ASP A 167 -5.11 -4.60 -10.73
C ASP A 167 -3.60 -4.59 -10.39
N HIS A 168 -3.20 -3.78 -9.40
CA HIS A 168 -1.81 -3.73 -8.94
C HIS A 168 -1.37 -5.06 -8.32
N LEU A 169 -2.16 -5.61 -7.40
CA LEU A 169 -1.90 -6.90 -6.76
C LEU A 169 -1.79 -8.02 -7.81
N ALA A 170 -2.73 -8.08 -8.76
CA ALA A 170 -2.68 -9.07 -9.85
C ALA A 170 -1.38 -8.96 -10.65
N ALA A 171 -0.93 -7.73 -10.95
CA ALA A 171 0.32 -7.50 -11.66
C ALA A 171 1.53 -7.95 -10.83
N VAL A 172 1.60 -7.60 -9.54
CA VAL A 172 2.70 -8.00 -8.64
C VAL A 172 2.81 -9.52 -8.55
N LEU A 173 1.67 -10.21 -8.35
CA LEU A 173 1.64 -11.66 -8.17
C LEU A 173 1.93 -12.41 -9.49
N PHE A 174 1.24 -12.07 -10.58
CA PHE A 174 1.40 -12.77 -11.85
C PHE A 174 2.70 -12.42 -12.58
N HIS A 175 3.26 -11.25 -12.35
CA HIS A 175 4.58 -10.87 -12.85
C HIS A 175 5.72 -11.31 -11.92
N ASN A 176 5.40 -12.19 -10.96
CA ASN A 176 6.37 -12.91 -10.14
C ASN A 176 7.35 -12.01 -9.37
N LEU A 177 6.89 -10.87 -8.84
CA LEU A 177 7.76 -9.98 -8.06
C LEU A 177 8.20 -10.67 -6.76
N THR A 178 7.26 -11.23 -6.02
CA THR A 178 7.51 -11.92 -4.74
C THR A 178 8.33 -13.19 -4.92
N GLY A 179 8.21 -13.89 -6.05
CA GLY A 179 9.04 -15.06 -6.35
C GLY A 179 10.49 -14.71 -6.68
N ARG A 180 10.72 -13.53 -7.30
CA ARG A 180 12.10 -13.02 -7.53
C ARG A 180 12.70 -12.39 -6.27
N PHE A 181 11.85 -11.80 -5.42
CA PHE A 181 12.26 -11.12 -4.19
C PHE A 181 11.44 -11.61 -2.99
N PRO A 182 11.72 -12.83 -2.48
CA PRO A 182 10.89 -13.47 -1.43
C PRO A 182 10.97 -12.77 -0.06
N GLY A 183 11.90 -11.86 0.14
CA GLY A 183 11.98 -11.04 1.36
C GLY A 183 11.08 -9.82 1.38
N LEU A 184 10.44 -9.46 0.27
CA LEU A 184 9.55 -8.29 0.22
C LEU A 184 8.31 -8.46 1.12
N ARG A 185 7.90 -7.37 1.74
CA ARG A 185 6.69 -7.28 2.59
C ARG A 185 5.89 -6.05 2.19
N PHE A 186 4.57 -6.22 2.14
CA PHE A 186 3.62 -5.21 1.69
C PHE A 186 2.52 -5.01 2.73
N LEU A 187 2.12 -3.77 2.92
CA LEU A 187 0.97 -3.38 3.73
C LEU A 187 -0.03 -2.63 2.83
N ILE A 188 -1.26 -3.12 2.80
CA ILE A 188 -2.37 -2.52 2.03
C ILE A 188 -3.28 -1.80 3.02
N VAL A 189 -3.46 -0.49 2.84
CA VAL A 189 -4.24 0.36 3.74
C VAL A 189 -5.25 1.22 2.97
N GLU A 190 -6.39 1.49 3.59
CA GLU A 190 -7.47 2.35 3.08
C GLU A 190 -8.10 1.91 1.74
N PHE A 191 -8.03 0.63 1.43
CA PHE A 191 -8.75 0.04 0.29
C PHE A 191 -9.91 -0.86 0.74
N GLY A 192 -10.14 -0.99 2.05
CA GLY A 192 -10.96 -2.04 2.60
C GLY A 192 -10.42 -3.44 2.28
N ALA A 193 -11.20 -4.46 2.56
CA ALA A 193 -10.79 -5.84 2.32
C ALA A 193 -11.91 -6.74 1.76
N SER A 194 -13.13 -6.24 1.56
CA SER A 194 -14.27 -7.00 1.03
C SER A 194 -14.00 -7.57 -0.36
N TRP A 195 -13.16 -6.92 -1.17
CA TRP A 195 -12.74 -7.35 -2.50
C TRP A 195 -11.79 -8.57 -2.48
N LEU A 196 -11.05 -8.77 -1.40
CA LEU A 196 -9.91 -9.71 -1.34
C LEU A 196 -10.31 -11.18 -1.49
N PRO A 197 -11.35 -11.72 -0.80
CA PRO A 197 -11.75 -13.12 -0.94
C PRO A 197 -12.10 -13.50 -2.37
N HIS A 198 -12.86 -12.65 -3.07
CA HIS A 198 -13.23 -12.87 -4.46
C HIS A 198 -12.01 -12.79 -5.38
N THR A 199 -11.15 -11.80 -5.18
CA THR A 199 -9.96 -11.59 -5.98
C THR A 199 -8.99 -12.76 -5.87
N LEU A 200 -8.63 -13.20 -4.68
CA LEU A 200 -7.72 -14.34 -4.49
C LEU A 200 -8.27 -15.61 -5.13
N LYS A 201 -9.57 -15.89 -4.96
CA LYS A 201 -10.23 -17.02 -5.61
C LYS A 201 -10.14 -16.94 -7.14
N THR A 202 -10.32 -15.74 -7.69
CA THR A 202 -10.25 -15.50 -9.15
C THR A 202 -8.83 -15.67 -9.67
N LEU A 203 -7.84 -15.08 -8.99
CA LEU A 203 -6.43 -15.21 -9.36
C LEU A 203 -5.95 -16.66 -9.30
N ASP A 204 -6.32 -17.39 -8.25
CA ASP A 204 -6.00 -18.83 -8.13
C ASP A 204 -6.65 -19.66 -9.25
N LYS A 205 -7.89 -19.33 -9.64
CA LYS A 205 -8.54 -19.98 -10.78
C LYS A 205 -7.77 -19.70 -12.07
N ILE A 206 -7.40 -18.45 -12.33
CA ILE A 206 -6.62 -18.06 -13.51
C ILE A 206 -5.26 -18.77 -13.53
N TYR A 207 -4.58 -18.84 -12.38
CA TYR A 207 -3.31 -19.55 -12.22
C TYR A 207 -3.40 -21.02 -12.70
N ARG A 208 -4.50 -21.71 -12.37
CA ARG A 208 -4.73 -23.12 -12.72
C ARG A 208 -5.16 -23.36 -14.17
N LEU A 209 -5.45 -22.33 -14.98
CA LEU A 209 -5.93 -22.50 -16.36
C LEU A 209 -4.87 -23.04 -17.34
N GLY A 210 -3.66 -23.26 -16.91
CA GLY A 210 -2.61 -23.87 -17.71
C GLY A 210 -1.22 -23.38 -17.36
N ASP A 211 -0.22 -24.08 -17.85
CA ASP A 211 1.19 -23.88 -17.49
C ASP A 211 2.08 -23.59 -18.72
N HIS A 212 1.55 -22.86 -19.69
CA HIS A 212 2.34 -22.49 -20.85
C HIS A 212 3.30 -21.34 -20.50
N LYS A 213 4.57 -21.44 -20.91
CA LYS A 213 5.61 -20.44 -20.58
C LYS A 213 5.25 -18.99 -20.95
N SER A 214 4.49 -18.80 -22.04
CA SER A 214 4.07 -17.45 -22.47
C SER A 214 3.11 -16.75 -21.48
N ARG A 215 2.53 -17.49 -20.53
CA ARG A 215 1.67 -16.92 -19.49
C ARG A 215 2.47 -16.21 -18.40
N TRP A 216 3.75 -16.53 -18.28
CA TRP A 216 4.60 -16.11 -17.17
C TRP A 216 5.82 -15.34 -17.68
N PRO A 217 5.66 -14.08 -18.10
CA PRO A 217 6.73 -13.32 -18.77
C PRO A 217 7.99 -13.16 -17.92
N PHE A 218 7.84 -13.15 -16.58
CA PHE A 218 8.96 -13.00 -15.65
C PHE A 218 9.17 -14.24 -14.76
N GLY A 219 8.81 -15.42 -15.29
CA GLY A 219 8.88 -16.70 -14.59
C GLY A 219 7.55 -17.06 -13.91
N LYS A 220 7.34 -18.38 -13.71
CA LYS A 220 6.13 -18.90 -13.08
C LYS A 220 6.11 -18.53 -11.60
N PRO A 221 5.11 -17.81 -11.12
CA PRO A 221 4.98 -17.48 -9.70
C PRO A 221 4.49 -18.69 -8.89
N ALA A 222 4.50 -18.59 -7.56
CA ALA A 222 3.70 -19.42 -6.68
C ALA A 222 2.21 -19.09 -6.81
N MET A 223 1.33 -19.89 -6.18
CA MET A 223 -0.11 -19.63 -6.21
C MET A 223 -0.45 -18.27 -5.59
N PRO A 224 -1.29 -17.45 -6.23
CA PRO A 224 -1.58 -16.10 -5.76
C PRO A 224 -2.00 -16.00 -4.29
N SER A 225 -2.90 -16.88 -3.83
CA SER A 225 -3.33 -16.87 -2.44
C SER A 225 -2.22 -17.24 -1.45
N GLU A 226 -1.26 -18.08 -1.84
CA GLU A 226 -0.10 -18.44 -1.03
C GLU A 226 0.87 -17.25 -0.95
N GLN A 227 1.18 -16.61 -2.09
CA GLN A 227 2.00 -15.40 -2.13
C GLN A 227 1.40 -14.28 -1.28
N PHE A 228 0.06 -14.10 -1.34
CA PHE A 228 -0.60 -13.07 -0.53
C PHE A 228 -0.37 -13.33 0.97
N ARG A 229 -0.63 -14.54 1.44
CA ARG A 229 -0.45 -14.91 2.85
C ARG A 229 0.98 -14.71 3.35
N GLU A 230 1.96 -14.93 2.49
CA GLU A 230 3.37 -14.83 2.86
C GLU A 230 3.89 -13.39 2.86
N HIS A 231 3.43 -12.55 1.92
CA HIS A 231 4.05 -11.27 1.63
C HIS A 231 3.22 -10.05 2.01
N PHE A 232 1.90 -10.20 2.21
CA PHE A 232 0.99 -9.07 2.35
C PHE A 232 0.31 -9.02 3.71
N LYS A 233 0.15 -7.80 4.21
CA LYS A 233 -0.76 -7.44 5.29
C LYS A 233 -1.85 -6.54 4.72
N ILE A 234 -3.06 -6.59 5.29
CA ILE A 234 -4.20 -5.79 4.86
C ILE A 234 -4.94 -5.23 6.06
N VAL A 235 -5.38 -3.98 5.92
CA VAL A 235 -6.24 -3.29 6.88
C VAL A 235 -7.68 -3.31 6.36
N PRO A 236 -8.60 -4.11 6.94
CA PRO A 236 -10.01 -4.02 6.64
C PRO A 236 -10.61 -2.71 7.14
N PHE A 237 -11.71 -2.26 6.51
CA PHE A 237 -12.59 -1.29 7.13
C PHE A 237 -13.44 -1.97 8.22
N TYR A 238 -14.01 -1.19 9.13
CA TYR A 238 -14.88 -1.73 10.18
C TYR A 238 -16.18 -2.34 9.60
N GLU A 239 -16.60 -1.96 8.40
CA GLU A 239 -17.75 -2.54 7.69
C GLU A 239 -17.43 -3.88 6.98
N ASP A 240 -16.16 -4.27 6.88
CA ASP A 240 -15.77 -5.50 6.19
C ASP A 240 -16.01 -6.75 7.06
N SER A 241 -16.31 -7.87 6.41
CA SER A 241 -16.37 -9.16 7.11
C SER A 241 -14.96 -9.68 7.45
N PHE A 242 -14.48 -9.41 8.66
CA PHE A 242 -13.19 -9.93 9.13
C PHE A 242 -13.08 -11.45 9.00
N ALA A 243 -14.19 -12.19 9.25
CA ALA A 243 -14.21 -13.63 9.11
C ALA A 243 -13.93 -14.11 7.69
N ASP A 244 -14.49 -13.43 6.67
CA ASP A 244 -14.24 -13.77 5.26
C ASP A 244 -12.83 -13.40 4.83
N VAL A 245 -12.32 -12.27 5.30
CA VAL A 245 -10.94 -11.83 5.03
C VAL A 245 -9.94 -12.79 5.65
N VAL A 246 -10.10 -13.14 6.93
CA VAL A 246 -9.22 -14.10 7.63
C VAL A 246 -9.27 -15.48 6.97
N LYS A 247 -10.45 -15.94 6.57
CA LYS A 247 -10.60 -17.21 5.84
C LYS A 247 -9.84 -17.22 4.50
N ALA A 248 -9.81 -16.10 3.80
CA ALA A 248 -9.13 -15.98 2.51
C ALA A 248 -7.61 -15.76 2.65
N ALA A 249 -7.22 -14.82 3.48
CA ALA A 249 -5.85 -14.33 3.61
C ALA A 249 -5.05 -14.99 4.74
N GLY A 250 -5.72 -15.57 5.73
CA GLY A 250 -5.11 -16.03 6.98
C GLY A 250 -5.10 -14.95 8.05
N LEU A 251 -5.14 -15.37 9.31
CA LEU A 251 -5.16 -14.46 10.47
C LEU A 251 -3.95 -13.53 10.50
N ASP A 252 -2.78 -14.05 10.14
CA ASP A 252 -1.52 -13.32 10.15
C ASP A 252 -1.45 -12.18 9.13
N ALA A 253 -2.33 -12.18 8.14
CA ALA A 253 -2.36 -11.13 7.12
C ALA A 253 -3.22 -9.91 7.54
N VAL A 254 -4.05 -10.04 8.56
CA VAL A 254 -5.01 -9.00 8.94
C VAL A 254 -4.45 -8.15 10.07
N VAL A 255 -4.43 -6.84 9.89
CA VAL A 255 -3.97 -5.86 10.88
C VAL A 255 -5.03 -4.79 11.10
N ASN A 256 -5.04 -4.20 12.29
CA ASN A 256 -5.94 -3.11 12.62
C ASN A 256 -5.46 -1.78 12.04
N GLY A 257 -6.40 -0.92 11.63
CA GLY A 257 -6.18 0.47 11.26
C GLY A 257 -7.47 1.27 11.37
N SER A 258 -7.39 2.45 11.94
CA SER A 258 -8.55 3.30 12.25
C SER A 258 -8.82 4.39 11.22
N ASP A 259 -7.88 4.62 10.32
CA ASP A 259 -7.90 5.77 9.40
C ASP A 259 -8.03 7.14 10.09
N PHE A 260 -7.68 7.20 11.39
CA PHE A 260 -7.72 8.45 12.15
C PHE A 260 -6.74 9.50 11.57
N PRO A 261 -7.12 10.78 11.37
CA PRO A 261 -8.36 11.44 11.84
C PRO A 261 -9.40 11.67 10.72
N HIS A 262 -9.47 10.81 9.72
CA HIS A 262 -10.47 10.95 8.66
C HIS A 262 -11.87 10.67 9.21
N PRO A 263 -12.92 11.40 8.75
CA PRO A 263 -14.26 11.30 9.30
C PRO A 263 -14.95 9.96 8.99
N GLU A 264 -14.48 9.23 7.99
CA GLU A 264 -14.91 7.87 7.65
C GLU A 264 -14.26 6.78 8.53
N GLY A 265 -13.23 7.13 9.29
CA GLY A 265 -12.52 6.22 10.18
C GLY A 265 -13.14 6.14 11.57
N LEU A 266 -12.46 5.44 12.47
CA LEU A 266 -12.85 5.30 13.88
C LEU A 266 -12.14 6.35 14.75
N GLU A 267 -12.91 7.15 15.49
CA GLU A 267 -12.37 8.09 16.47
C GLU A 267 -11.62 7.35 17.61
N TRP A 268 -12.19 6.21 18.01
CA TRP A 268 -11.59 5.33 19.01
C TRP A 268 -11.21 3.99 18.34
N PRO A 269 -9.93 3.79 18.00
CA PRO A 269 -9.49 2.57 17.29
C PRO A 269 -9.79 1.26 18.00
N GLU A 270 -9.99 1.28 19.32
CA GLU A 270 -10.38 0.11 20.11
C GLU A 270 -11.80 -0.38 19.80
N GLU A 271 -12.68 0.47 19.24
CA GLU A 271 -14.04 0.08 18.83
C GLU A 271 -14.02 -0.99 17.73
N MET A 272 -12.90 -1.15 17.01
CA MET A 272 -12.72 -2.24 16.06
C MET A 272 -12.91 -3.64 16.71
N VAL A 273 -12.73 -3.76 18.01
CA VAL A 273 -12.93 -5.02 18.75
C VAL A 273 -14.37 -5.52 18.64
N ASP A 274 -15.35 -4.64 18.51
CA ASP A 274 -16.77 -5.01 18.39
C ASP A 274 -17.03 -5.81 17.11
N GLU A 275 -16.29 -5.50 16.03
CA GLU A 275 -16.35 -6.22 14.75
C GLU A 275 -15.66 -7.59 14.80
N LEU A 276 -14.90 -7.86 15.86
CA LEU A 276 -14.17 -9.10 16.07
C LEU A 276 -14.88 -10.08 17.02
N SER A 277 -16.18 -9.89 17.28
CA SER A 277 -16.95 -10.68 18.25
C SER A 277 -16.96 -12.19 17.98
N GLY A 278 -16.68 -12.63 16.74
CA GLY A 278 -16.57 -14.04 16.36
C GLY A 278 -15.19 -14.68 16.59
N PHE A 279 -14.20 -13.91 17.06
CA PHE A 279 -12.82 -14.36 17.24
C PHE A 279 -12.50 -14.63 18.72
N SER A 280 -11.57 -15.55 18.98
CA SER A 280 -11.03 -15.76 20.33
C SER A 280 -10.18 -14.55 20.77
N ALA A 281 -10.01 -14.36 22.08
CA ALA A 281 -9.21 -13.28 22.64
C ALA A 281 -7.74 -13.27 22.09
N GLY A 282 -7.19 -14.45 21.78
CA GLY A 282 -5.85 -14.55 21.18
C GLY A 282 -5.82 -14.06 19.73
N GLU A 283 -6.86 -14.34 18.95
CA GLU A 283 -7.01 -13.87 17.57
C GLU A 283 -7.28 -12.36 17.52
N VAL A 284 -8.15 -11.85 18.40
CA VAL A 284 -8.41 -10.43 18.56
C VAL A 284 -7.08 -9.69 18.87
N ARG A 285 -6.33 -10.17 19.87
CA ARG A 285 -5.02 -9.58 20.20
C ARG A 285 -4.08 -9.57 19.00
N LYS A 286 -4.08 -10.65 18.21
CA LYS A 286 -3.21 -10.76 17.05
C LYS A 286 -3.55 -9.73 15.99
N ILE A 287 -4.85 -9.53 15.66
CA ILE A 287 -5.32 -8.53 14.70
C ILE A 287 -5.06 -7.11 15.20
N MET A 288 -5.36 -6.85 16.48
CA MET A 288 -5.29 -5.51 17.05
C MET A 288 -3.88 -5.04 17.38
N ARG A 289 -2.90 -5.98 17.53
CA ARG A 289 -1.58 -5.63 18.05
C ARG A 289 -0.41 -6.43 17.47
N ASP A 290 -0.50 -7.78 17.47
CA ASP A 290 0.71 -8.60 17.35
C ASP A 290 1.11 -8.87 15.88
N ASN A 291 0.22 -8.64 14.89
CA ASN A 291 0.49 -8.77 13.46
C ASN A 291 1.25 -7.56 12.91
#